data_f594d7c87cdede57b155ff5a984ab03a
#
_entry.id   f594d7c87cdede57b155ff5a984ab03a
#
_cell.length_a   1.000
_cell.length_b   1.000
_cell.length_c   1.000
_cell.angle_alpha   90.00
_cell.angle_beta   90.00
_cell.angle_gamma   90.00
#
_symmetry.space_group_name_H-M   'P 1'
#
loop_
_entity.id
_entity.type
_entity.pdbx_description
1 polymer ?
#
loop_
_entity_poly.entity_id
_entity_poly.type
_entity_poly.pdbx_seq_one_letter_code
_entity_poly.pdbx_strand_id
1 'polypeptide(L)'
;MSLSLKPEHLKRYKDIAYLFMKYGRADLVQQTGLSAALQDEEQIATQADAAKADDLAADLERLGPTFIKLGQLLSTRADLLPAPYLEALTRLQDKVEPFSFAEVEQIVASELGVRLSKAFARFDSTPMASASLGQVHRAELRDGRNVVVKVQRPDIRDLIVKDLDALAELAEFLDAHTEMGRRYDFAMMLNELRKSLLRELDYREEATNLLTLGESLREFELILVPAPVADYTTSRVLTMDYVRGKKITALSPLARIELDGAELAEQLFRGYLQQMLVDGLFHADPHPGNVFLTDDGRVALLDVGMVGRLTGAFQDQMLRLLLAISEGRGHEAAEVTIRMGERKLDFQEMDFRRAIADLVVRHTGANLQQIDAGQVVLEIQRISAENDFRLPPEFTMIAKTLLNLDQVVYTLAPSFDPNAVIRRYATELMQQRLLKSLAPGNIMTSLIDVKDFVEKFPSRVNKILDAIGNDELTIKVDAIDERIVLEGLQKVANRITLGLIIAAMIVGAAMLMKVETSFKILGYPGFAMLFFLIAAAGGIWLGLVIIFSDKHPKDDAKK
;
A
#
# COMPACT_ATOMS: atom_id res chain seq x y z
N MET A 1 26.72 9.83 7.26
CA MET A 1 26.23 10.81 8.25
C MET A 1 25.77 10.03 9.45
N SER A 2 26.24 10.34 10.66
CA SER A 2 25.73 9.73 11.89
C SER A 2 24.31 10.23 12.14
N LEU A 3 23.40 9.34 12.54
CA LEU A 3 22.06 9.72 13.02
C LEU A 3 22.24 10.84 14.08
N SER A 4 21.67 12.00 13.82
CA SER A 4 21.57 13.07 14.82
C SER A 4 20.38 12.73 15.73
N LEU A 5 20.62 11.84 16.70
CA LEU A 5 19.59 11.40 17.66
C LEU A 5 19.26 12.58 18.59
N LYS A 6 18.04 13.09 18.52
CA LYS A 6 17.56 14.10 19.46
C LYS A 6 17.38 13.46 20.84
N PRO A 7 17.92 14.06 21.92
CA PRO A 7 17.84 13.49 23.27
C PRO A 7 16.39 13.25 23.75
N GLU A 8 15.45 14.06 23.30
CA GLU A 8 14.02 13.98 23.60
C GLU A 8 13.32 12.73 23.01
N HIS A 9 13.91 12.14 21.96
CA HIS A 9 13.39 10.93 21.30
C HIS A 9 14.15 9.66 21.70
N LEU A 10 15.15 9.73 22.59
CA LEU A 10 16.06 8.62 22.90
C LEU A 10 15.33 7.33 23.34
N LYS A 11 14.26 7.45 24.13
CA LYS A 11 13.45 6.31 24.54
C LYS A 11 12.79 5.66 23.31
N ARG A 12 12.22 6.45 22.40
CA ARG A 12 11.56 5.94 21.20
C ARG A 12 12.54 5.29 20.23
N TYR A 13 13.71 5.86 20.04
CA TYR A 13 14.76 5.20 19.25
C TYR A 13 15.15 3.84 19.82
N LYS A 14 15.22 3.71 21.16
CA LYS A 14 15.49 2.43 21.81
C LYS A 14 14.37 1.41 21.55
N ASP A 15 13.12 1.82 21.68
CA ASP A 15 11.95 0.97 21.45
C ASP A 15 11.88 0.50 19.98
N ILE A 16 12.13 1.40 19.03
CA ILE A 16 12.15 1.10 17.58
C ILE A 16 13.34 0.19 17.26
N ALA A 17 14.52 0.48 17.80
CA ALA A 17 15.70 -0.35 17.61
C ALA A 17 15.49 -1.78 18.13
N TYR A 18 14.83 -1.93 19.28
CA TYR A 18 14.45 -3.23 19.83
C TYR A 18 13.54 -4.01 18.86
N LEU A 19 12.53 -3.37 18.27
CA LEU A 19 11.69 -4.01 17.26
C LEU A 19 12.51 -4.48 16.04
N PHE A 20 13.39 -3.61 15.52
CA PHE A 20 14.26 -3.97 14.41
C PHE A 20 15.21 -5.13 14.75
N MET A 21 15.76 -5.17 15.96
CA MET A 21 16.61 -6.27 16.40
C MET A 21 15.85 -7.57 16.55
N LYS A 22 14.63 -7.51 17.11
CA LYS A 22 13.82 -8.70 17.38
C LYS A 22 13.21 -9.30 16.11
N TYR A 23 12.81 -8.47 15.13
CA TYR A 23 12.08 -8.91 13.95
C TYR A 23 12.76 -8.59 12.62
N GLY A 24 13.74 -7.68 12.62
CA GLY A 24 14.52 -7.28 11.45
C GLY A 24 15.68 -8.23 11.15
N ARG A 25 16.30 -8.05 9.99
CA ARG A 25 17.59 -8.71 9.69
C ARG A 25 18.70 -8.07 10.50
N ALA A 26 19.53 -8.89 11.12
CA ALA A 26 20.67 -8.45 11.94
C ALA A 26 21.60 -7.44 11.21
N ASP A 27 21.73 -7.59 9.89
CA ASP A 27 22.55 -6.73 9.03
C ASP A 27 22.08 -5.26 9.02
N LEU A 28 20.76 -5.01 9.16
CA LEU A 28 20.18 -3.65 9.19
C LEU A 28 20.54 -2.91 10.47
N VAL A 29 20.53 -3.60 11.61
CA VAL A 29 20.83 -3.01 12.93
C VAL A 29 22.30 -2.62 13.05
N GLN A 30 23.20 -3.41 12.47
CA GLN A 30 24.64 -3.10 12.47
C GLN A 30 24.95 -1.85 11.62
N GLN A 31 24.25 -1.66 10.50
CA GLN A 31 24.46 -0.50 9.62
C GLN A 31 23.92 0.81 10.20
N THR A 32 22.91 0.76 11.09
CA THR A 32 22.32 1.95 11.71
C THR A 32 23.14 2.53 12.87
N GLY A 33 24.15 1.82 13.38
CA GLY A 33 24.91 2.23 14.57
C GLY A 33 24.09 2.18 15.88
N LEU A 34 22.86 1.71 15.84
CA LEU A 34 21.97 1.59 17.00
C LEU A 34 22.38 0.47 17.97
N SER A 35 23.24 -0.47 17.51
CA SER A 35 23.82 -1.52 18.33
C SER A 35 24.64 -0.99 19.54
N ALA A 36 25.22 0.20 19.41
CA ALA A 36 25.98 0.81 20.50
C ALA A 36 25.10 1.32 21.68
N ALA A 37 23.80 1.49 21.44
CA ALA A 37 22.84 1.91 22.47
C ALA A 37 22.20 0.74 23.24
N LEU A 38 22.45 -0.51 22.80
CA LEU A 38 21.81 -1.73 23.30
C LEU A 38 22.88 -2.72 23.75
N GLN A 39 23.20 -2.73 25.03
CA GLN A 39 24.25 -3.57 25.65
C GLN A 39 23.70 -4.89 26.25
N ASP A 40 22.60 -5.45 25.80
CA ASP A 40 22.15 -6.75 26.29
C ASP A 40 21.83 -7.71 25.14
N GLU A 41 22.49 -8.85 25.16
CA GLU A 41 22.48 -9.90 24.16
C GLU A 41 21.18 -10.69 24.14
N GLU A 42 20.56 -10.85 22.96
CA GLU A 42 19.81 -12.07 22.63
C GLU A 42 20.01 -12.44 21.15
N GLN A 43 20.37 -13.69 20.92
CA GLN A 43 20.60 -14.28 19.60
C GLN A 43 19.29 -14.30 18.79
N ILE A 44 19.28 -13.60 17.65
CA ILE A 44 18.11 -13.50 16.76
C ILE A 44 18.10 -14.72 15.83
N ALA A 45 17.07 -15.56 15.96
CA ALA A 45 16.81 -16.69 15.07
C ALA A 45 16.05 -16.26 13.80
N THR A 46 16.50 -16.75 12.64
CA THR A 46 16.10 -16.32 11.29
C THR A 46 14.97 -17.16 10.66
N GLN A 47 13.88 -17.48 11.37
CA GLN A 47 12.73 -18.16 10.76
C GLN A 47 11.42 -17.42 11.07
N ALA A 48 10.62 -17.17 9.99
CA ALA A 48 9.26 -16.63 10.10
C ALA A 48 8.33 -17.69 10.69
N ASP A 49 8.21 -17.69 12.02
CA ASP A 49 7.28 -18.52 12.78
C ASP A 49 5.99 -17.71 13.06
N ALA A 50 4.83 -18.32 12.97
CA ALA A 50 3.55 -17.67 13.29
C ALA A 50 3.56 -17.09 14.71
N ALA A 51 4.24 -17.75 15.67
CA ALA A 51 4.41 -17.24 17.02
C ALA A 51 5.16 -15.89 17.07
N LYS A 52 6.16 -15.67 16.21
CA LYS A 52 6.87 -14.39 16.12
C LYS A 52 6.02 -13.28 15.50
N ALA A 53 5.10 -13.63 14.60
CA ALA A 53 4.18 -12.69 14.01
C ALA A 53 3.16 -12.16 15.04
N ASP A 54 2.60 -13.04 15.87
CA ASP A 54 1.72 -12.65 16.98
C ASP A 54 2.47 -11.83 18.05
N ASP A 55 3.72 -12.16 18.33
CA ASP A 55 4.59 -11.37 19.22
C ASP A 55 4.85 -9.97 18.68
N LEU A 56 5.06 -9.81 17.36
CA LEU A 56 5.21 -8.48 16.73
C LEU A 56 3.94 -7.65 16.92
N ALA A 57 2.76 -8.22 16.67
CA ALA A 57 1.50 -7.53 16.86
C ALA A 57 1.34 -7.07 18.33
N ALA A 58 1.63 -7.94 19.29
CA ALA A 58 1.57 -7.61 20.72
C ALA A 58 2.58 -6.51 21.12
N ASP A 59 3.79 -6.53 20.55
CA ASP A 59 4.80 -5.51 20.79
C ASP A 59 4.38 -4.15 20.22
N LEU A 60 3.75 -4.10 19.05
CA LEU A 60 3.20 -2.88 18.46
C LEU A 60 2.04 -2.32 19.28
N GLU A 61 1.14 -3.18 19.78
CA GLU A 61 0.05 -2.77 20.69
C GLU A 61 0.61 -2.12 21.98
N ARG A 62 1.66 -2.71 22.57
CA ARG A 62 2.32 -2.18 23.77
C ARG A 62 3.00 -0.84 23.54
N LEU A 63 3.51 -0.58 22.34
CA LEU A 63 4.15 0.70 21.98
C LEU A 63 3.15 1.83 21.79
N GLY A 64 1.90 1.52 21.56
CA GLY A 64 0.79 2.48 21.57
C GLY A 64 0.25 2.84 20.18
N PRO A 65 -0.63 3.86 20.12
CA PRO A 65 -1.48 4.16 18.96
C PRO A 65 -0.74 4.33 17.63
N THR A 66 0.38 5.05 17.64
CA THR A 66 1.20 5.26 16.43
C THR A 66 1.68 3.95 15.82
N PHE A 67 2.12 3.02 16.68
CA PHE A 67 2.64 1.72 16.24
C PHE A 67 1.55 0.74 15.86
N ILE A 68 0.38 0.82 16.50
CA ILE A 68 -0.82 0.07 16.06
C ILE A 68 -1.19 0.48 14.62
N LYS A 69 -1.26 1.78 14.35
CA LYS A 69 -1.57 2.29 13.00
C LYS A 69 -0.45 1.99 11.99
N LEU A 70 0.81 2.03 12.41
CA LEU A 70 1.93 1.55 11.58
C LEU A 70 1.77 0.07 11.23
N GLY A 71 1.42 -0.77 12.21
CA GLY A 71 1.15 -2.19 11.98
C GLY A 71 -0.04 -2.43 11.05
N GLN A 72 -1.12 -1.67 11.21
CA GLN A 72 -2.27 -1.71 10.32
C GLN A 72 -1.90 -1.29 8.87
N LEU A 73 -1.04 -0.29 8.69
CA LEU A 73 -0.48 0.06 7.38
C LEU A 73 0.37 -1.09 6.82
N LEU A 74 1.27 -1.65 7.63
CA LEU A 74 2.15 -2.75 7.21
C LEU A 74 1.36 -4.02 6.87
N SER A 75 0.20 -4.27 7.50
CA SER A 75 -0.67 -5.42 7.19
C SER A 75 -1.18 -5.42 5.73
N THR A 76 -1.16 -4.26 5.07
CA THR A 76 -1.57 -4.12 3.67
C THR A 76 -0.40 -4.23 2.68
N ARG A 77 0.82 -4.40 3.17
CA ARG A 77 2.06 -4.38 2.38
C ARG A 77 2.64 -5.79 2.21
N ALA A 78 1.99 -6.59 1.34
CA ALA A 78 2.44 -7.95 1.00
C ALA A 78 3.82 -7.98 0.30
N ASP A 79 4.30 -6.85 -0.17
CA ASP A 79 5.65 -6.67 -0.73
C ASP A 79 6.74 -6.52 0.34
N LEU A 80 6.37 -6.21 1.59
CA LEU A 80 7.31 -6.00 2.69
C LEU A 80 7.38 -7.18 3.66
N LEU A 81 6.23 -7.81 3.93
CA LEU A 81 6.10 -8.81 5.00
C LEU A 81 5.52 -10.14 4.49
N PRO A 82 5.99 -11.28 5.02
CA PRO A 82 5.40 -12.59 4.77
C PRO A 82 3.95 -12.71 5.28
N ALA A 83 3.15 -13.60 4.66
CA ALA A 83 1.74 -13.79 4.96
C ALA A 83 1.40 -13.95 6.45
N PRO A 84 2.12 -14.74 7.29
CA PRO A 84 1.82 -14.85 8.73
C PRO A 84 1.86 -13.51 9.47
N TYR A 85 2.80 -12.61 9.10
CA TYR A 85 2.89 -11.28 9.70
C TYR A 85 1.74 -10.37 9.26
N LEU A 86 1.33 -10.45 7.99
CA LEU A 86 0.18 -9.69 7.49
C LEU A 86 -1.10 -10.08 8.23
N GLU A 87 -1.33 -11.39 8.44
CA GLU A 87 -2.46 -11.91 9.20
C GLU A 87 -2.46 -11.45 10.65
N ALA A 88 -1.32 -11.55 11.35
CA ALA A 88 -1.19 -11.11 12.73
C ALA A 88 -1.44 -9.60 12.87
N LEU A 89 -0.86 -8.79 11.99
CA LEU A 89 -1.02 -7.34 11.99
C LEU A 89 -2.45 -6.88 11.61
N THR A 90 -3.18 -7.67 10.84
CA THR A 90 -4.60 -7.40 10.55
C THR A 90 -5.49 -7.51 11.79
N ARG A 91 -5.06 -8.28 12.81
CA ARG A 91 -5.79 -8.48 14.07
C ARG A 91 -5.52 -7.39 15.11
N LEU A 92 -4.64 -6.43 14.82
CA LEU A 92 -4.33 -5.33 15.75
C LEU A 92 -5.59 -4.59 16.16
N GLN A 93 -5.86 -4.56 17.46
CA GLN A 93 -7.04 -3.95 18.04
C GLN A 93 -6.71 -2.64 18.75
N ASP A 94 -7.59 -1.67 18.58
CA ASP A 94 -7.50 -0.34 19.19
C ASP A 94 -8.08 -0.30 20.63
N LYS A 95 -8.16 -1.43 21.35
CA LYS A 95 -8.72 -1.46 22.71
C LYS A 95 -7.71 -0.92 23.72
N VAL A 96 -8.01 0.22 24.32
CA VAL A 96 -7.18 0.86 25.35
C VAL A 96 -8.05 1.20 26.56
N GLU A 97 -7.47 1.21 27.76
CA GLU A 97 -8.18 1.63 28.96
C GLU A 97 -8.71 3.07 28.84
N PRO A 98 -9.95 3.32 29.35
CA PRO A 98 -10.51 4.66 29.35
C PRO A 98 -9.66 5.63 30.18
N PHE A 99 -9.60 6.88 29.73
CA PHE A 99 -9.06 7.97 30.55
C PHE A 99 -10.15 8.56 31.46
N SER A 100 -9.75 9.35 32.47
CA SER A 100 -10.64 9.79 33.54
C SER A 100 -11.76 10.70 33.02
N PHE A 101 -12.93 10.64 33.67
CA PHE A 101 -14.06 11.51 33.31
C PHE A 101 -13.76 12.99 33.57
N ALA A 102 -12.89 13.31 34.53
CA ALA A 102 -12.46 14.69 34.78
C ALA A 102 -11.70 15.28 33.57
N GLU A 103 -10.88 14.45 32.88
CA GLU A 103 -10.22 14.85 31.65
C GLU A 103 -11.22 15.04 30.49
N VAL A 104 -12.27 14.19 30.44
CA VAL A 104 -13.36 14.35 29.45
C VAL A 104 -14.07 15.69 29.66
N GLU A 105 -14.45 16.01 30.91
CA GLU A 105 -15.10 17.29 31.25
C GLU A 105 -14.23 18.48 30.87
N GLN A 106 -12.94 18.41 31.15
CA GLN A 106 -11.99 19.47 30.82
C GLN A 106 -11.87 19.67 29.31
N ILE A 107 -11.73 18.58 28.54
CA ILE A 107 -11.60 18.65 27.08
C ILE A 107 -12.88 19.21 26.45
N VAL A 108 -14.05 18.65 26.80
CA VAL A 108 -15.33 19.10 26.25
C VAL A 108 -15.61 20.57 26.61
N ALA A 109 -15.34 20.97 27.85
CA ALA A 109 -15.52 22.36 28.28
C ALA A 109 -14.57 23.32 27.56
N SER A 110 -13.33 22.91 27.35
CA SER A 110 -12.33 23.68 26.59
C SER A 110 -12.70 23.85 25.13
N GLU A 111 -13.15 22.76 24.48
CA GLU A 111 -13.48 22.73 23.05
C GLU A 111 -14.79 23.46 22.73
N LEU A 112 -15.83 23.29 23.56
CA LEU A 112 -17.13 23.93 23.36
C LEU A 112 -17.24 25.33 23.99
N GLY A 113 -16.26 25.75 24.79
CA GLY A 113 -16.25 27.05 25.47
C GLY A 113 -17.28 27.16 26.61
N VAL A 114 -17.95 26.06 26.98
CA VAL A 114 -18.97 26.02 28.05
C VAL A 114 -18.84 24.75 28.88
N ARG A 115 -19.27 24.81 30.16
CA ARG A 115 -19.25 23.63 31.01
C ARG A 115 -20.14 22.51 30.46
N LEU A 116 -19.74 21.26 30.65
CA LEU A 116 -20.46 20.06 30.21
C LEU A 116 -21.96 20.10 30.58
N SER A 117 -22.28 20.48 31.86
CA SER A 117 -23.65 20.61 32.36
C SER A 117 -24.47 21.73 31.68
N LYS A 118 -23.85 22.63 30.97
CA LYS A 118 -24.51 23.66 30.17
C LYS A 118 -24.69 23.21 28.72
N ALA A 119 -23.73 22.46 28.18
CA ALA A 119 -23.81 21.94 26.82
C ALA A 119 -24.87 20.84 26.70
N PHE A 120 -24.88 19.87 27.62
CA PHE A 120 -25.75 18.70 27.59
C PHE A 120 -26.78 18.71 28.72
N ALA A 121 -27.97 18.14 28.48
CA ALA A 121 -28.97 17.88 29.49
C ALA A 121 -28.53 16.71 30.38
N ARG A 122 -27.96 15.68 29.77
CA ARG A 122 -27.38 14.51 30.45
C ARG A 122 -26.10 14.08 29.72
N PHE A 123 -25.12 13.61 30.51
CA PHE A 123 -23.87 13.05 29.98
C PHE A 123 -23.43 11.88 30.84
N ASP A 124 -23.30 10.70 30.29
CA ASP A 124 -22.92 9.50 31.01
C ASP A 124 -21.41 9.51 31.31
N SER A 125 -21.05 9.42 32.59
CA SER A 125 -19.64 9.44 33.03
C SER A 125 -18.86 8.18 32.64
N THR A 126 -19.55 7.06 32.44
CA THR A 126 -18.94 5.81 31.98
C THR A 126 -18.96 5.76 30.48
N PRO A 127 -17.80 5.57 29.83
CA PRO A 127 -17.74 5.48 28.37
C PRO A 127 -18.42 4.20 27.87
N MET A 128 -19.08 4.29 26.72
CA MET A 128 -19.63 3.14 25.98
C MET A 128 -18.55 2.33 25.29
N ALA A 129 -17.49 3.01 24.83
CA ALA A 129 -16.34 2.41 24.15
C ALA A 129 -15.09 3.26 24.39
N SER A 130 -13.93 2.61 24.39
CA SER A 130 -12.63 3.26 24.44
C SER A 130 -11.72 2.68 23.35
N ALA A 131 -11.06 3.57 22.61
CA ALA A 131 -10.14 3.24 21.54
C ALA A 131 -8.78 3.95 21.75
N SER A 132 -7.82 3.66 20.88
CA SER A 132 -6.47 4.21 20.96
C SER A 132 -6.43 5.74 20.92
N LEU A 133 -7.31 6.37 20.14
CA LEU A 133 -7.34 7.82 19.93
C LEU A 133 -8.36 8.57 20.80
N GLY A 134 -9.33 7.87 21.39
CA GLY A 134 -10.38 8.53 22.18
C GLY A 134 -11.37 7.56 22.79
N GLN A 135 -12.37 8.10 23.45
CA GLN A 135 -13.49 7.33 24.02
C GLN A 135 -14.83 7.96 23.70
N VAL A 136 -15.88 7.14 23.72
CA VAL A 136 -17.24 7.52 23.30
C VAL A 136 -18.17 7.46 24.51
N HIS A 137 -18.91 8.54 24.75
CA HIS A 137 -19.89 8.67 25.80
C HIS A 137 -21.29 8.87 25.23
N ARG A 138 -22.30 8.37 25.94
CA ARG A 138 -23.68 8.69 25.64
C ARG A 138 -24.04 10.01 26.30
N ALA A 139 -24.80 10.84 25.59
CA ALA A 139 -25.30 12.11 26.09
C ALA A 139 -26.70 12.41 25.55
N GLU A 140 -27.35 13.41 26.13
CA GLU A 140 -28.60 13.98 25.68
C GLU A 140 -28.43 15.48 25.53
N LEU A 141 -28.76 15.99 24.34
CA LEU A 141 -28.78 17.42 24.09
C LEU A 141 -29.95 18.09 24.81
N ARG A 142 -29.90 19.40 24.94
CA ARG A 142 -30.95 20.16 25.64
C ARG A 142 -32.32 20.17 24.95
N ASP A 143 -32.34 19.84 23.67
CA ASP A 143 -33.57 19.65 22.88
C ASP A 143 -34.16 18.23 23.01
N GLY A 144 -33.55 17.36 23.83
CA GLY A 144 -33.97 15.96 24.07
C GLY A 144 -33.39 14.95 23.08
N ARG A 145 -32.59 15.37 22.10
CA ARG A 145 -31.95 14.49 21.13
C ARG A 145 -30.90 13.63 21.83
N ASN A 146 -30.96 12.29 21.63
CA ASN A 146 -29.95 11.38 22.14
C ASN A 146 -28.76 11.37 21.17
N VAL A 147 -27.55 11.54 21.73
CA VAL A 147 -26.31 11.62 20.96
C VAL A 147 -25.22 10.76 21.59
N VAL A 148 -24.18 10.49 20.82
CA VAL A 148 -22.89 10.02 21.31
C VAL A 148 -21.85 11.11 21.12
N VAL A 149 -20.93 11.19 22.06
CA VAL A 149 -19.86 12.18 22.07
C VAL A 149 -18.54 11.43 22.12
N LYS A 150 -17.80 11.48 21.02
CA LYS A 150 -16.45 10.94 20.87
C LYS A 150 -15.47 12.02 21.32
N VAL A 151 -14.68 11.75 22.35
CA VAL A 151 -13.73 12.68 22.94
C VAL A 151 -12.32 12.15 22.74
N GLN A 152 -11.47 12.98 22.17
CA GLN A 152 -10.08 12.62 21.88
C GLN A 152 -9.28 12.48 23.17
N ARG A 153 -8.38 11.49 23.22
CA ARG A 153 -7.47 11.28 24.35
C ARG A 153 -6.57 12.49 24.59
N PRO A 154 -6.35 12.91 25.85
CA PRO A 154 -5.44 14.01 26.14
C PRO A 154 -4.04 13.72 25.60
N ASP A 155 -3.36 14.75 25.12
CA ASP A 155 -1.97 14.77 24.62
C ASP A 155 -1.65 13.76 23.50
N ILE A 156 -2.65 13.08 22.93
CA ILE A 156 -2.46 12.05 21.90
C ILE A 156 -1.80 12.60 20.64
N ARG A 157 -2.15 13.84 20.26
CA ARG A 157 -1.56 14.51 19.09
C ARG A 157 -0.04 14.71 19.25
N ASP A 158 0.37 15.19 20.41
CA ASP A 158 1.80 15.47 20.69
C ASP A 158 2.59 14.15 20.78
N LEU A 159 1.98 13.10 21.34
CA LEU A 159 2.58 11.77 21.36
C LEU A 159 2.80 11.24 19.95
N ILE A 160 1.75 11.27 19.10
CA ILE A 160 1.81 10.77 17.72
C ILE A 160 2.83 11.57 16.89
N VAL A 161 2.86 12.90 17.01
CA VAL A 161 3.83 13.73 16.29
C VAL A 161 5.26 13.36 16.68
N LYS A 162 5.55 13.22 17.98
CA LYS A 162 6.88 12.80 18.46
C LYS A 162 7.29 11.42 17.95
N ASP A 163 6.35 10.47 17.96
CA ASP A 163 6.61 9.14 17.44
C ASP A 163 6.90 9.15 15.94
N LEU A 164 6.11 9.90 15.17
CA LEU A 164 6.28 10.04 13.72
C LEU A 164 7.58 10.77 13.36
N ASP A 165 8.00 11.77 14.17
CA ASP A 165 9.27 12.45 13.94
C ASP A 165 10.46 11.49 14.16
N ALA A 166 10.42 10.67 15.21
CA ALA A 166 11.43 9.65 15.45
C ALA A 166 11.47 8.57 14.34
N LEU A 167 10.31 8.13 13.88
CA LEU A 167 10.21 7.17 12.78
C LEU A 167 10.72 7.78 11.45
N ALA A 168 10.44 9.06 11.18
CA ALA A 168 10.87 9.75 9.97
C ALA A 168 12.41 9.84 9.87
N GLU A 169 13.07 10.22 10.96
CA GLU A 169 14.54 10.27 11.02
C GLU A 169 15.16 8.89 10.71
N LEU A 170 14.54 7.82 11.23
CA LEU A 170 15.00 6.44 10.95
C LEU A 170 14.73 6.01 9.51
N ALA A 171 13.55 6.33 8.97
CA ALA A 171 13.19 6.01 7.59
C ALA A 171 14.13 6.68 6.58
N GLU A 172 14.41 7.99 6.75
CA GLU A 172 15.37 8.70 5.92
C GLU A 172 16.78 8.10 6.00
N PHE A 173 17.19 7.65 7.18
CA PHE A 173 18.46 6.96 7.34
C PHE A 173 18.49 5.62 6.60
N LEU A 174 17.45 4.81 6.71
CA LEU A 174 17.34 3.53 6.03
C LEU A 174 17.33 3.70 4.50
N ASP A 175 16.59 4.68 3.99
CA ASP A 175 16.51 4.98 2.54
C ASP A 175 17.87 5.41 1.98
N ALA A 176 18.65 6.17 2.75
CA ALA A 176 19.97 6.62 2.33
C ALA A 176 21.05 5.52 2.37
N HIS A 177 20.96 4.54 3.30
CA HIS A 177 22.07 3.65 3.62
C HIS A 177 21.81 2.18 3.35
N THR A 178 20.58 1.77 3.04
CA THR A 178 20.23 0.35 2.80
C THR A 178 19.64 0.11 1.41
N GLU A 179 19.81 -1.11 0.89
CA GLU A 179 19.16 -1.51 -0.37
C GLU A 179 17.65 -1.59 -0.23
N MET A 180 17.16 -2.07 0.93
CA MET A 180 15.73 -2.09 1.24
C MET A 180 15.13 -0.69 1.26
N GLY A 181 15.79 0.30 1.88
CA GLY A 181 15.35 1.68 1.88
C GLY A 181 15.20 2.23 0.46
N ARG A 182 16.24 2.08 -0.38
CA ARG A 182 16.21 2.49 -1.78
C ARG A 182 15.14 1.78 -2.62
N ARG A 183 14.78 0.54 -2.26
CA ARG A 183 13.76 -0.24 -2.96
C ARG A 183 12.33 0.15 -2.58
N TYR A 184 12.08 0.45 -1.30
CA TYR A 184 10.73 0.59 -0.74
C TYR A 184 10.33 2.01 -0.36
N ASP A 185 11.28 2.96 -0.28
CA ASP A 185 11.05 4.37 0.05
C ASP A 185 10.26 4.52 1.37
N PHE A 186 10.89 4.12 2.47
CA PHE A 186 10.27 4.15 3.81
C PHE A 186 9.86 5.55 4.24
N ALA A 187 10.62 6.58 3.85
CA ALA A 187 10.28 7.96 4.15
C ALA A 187 8.96 8.38 3.49
N MET A 188 8.74 8.00 2.23
CA MET A 188 7.46 8.26 1.55
C MET A 188 6.31 7.52 2.23
N MET A 189 6.49 6.24 2.56
CA MET A 189 5.48 5.43 3.26
C MET A 189 5.11 6.05 4.61
N LEU A 190 6.09 6.50 5.36
CA LEU A 190 5.87 7.12 6.67
C LEU A 190 5.20 8.50 6.55
N ASN A 191 5.50 9.25 5.50
CA ASN A 191 4.83 10.53 5.22
C ASN A 191 3.33 10.33 4.92
N GLU A 192 2.96 9.27 4.20
CA GLU A 192 1.56 8.90 3.98
C GLU A 192 0.88 8.48 5.31
N LEU A 193 1.55 7.69 6.15
CA LEU A 193 1.06 7.37 7.51
C LEU A 193 0.85 8.64 8.34
N ARG A 194 1.81 9.58 8.31
CA ARG A 194 1.71 10.88 9.00
C ARG A 194 0.47 11.65 8.55
N LYS A 195 0.25 11.77 7.26
CA LYS A 195 -0.92 12.47 6.71
C LYS A 195 -2.22 11.79 7.15
N SER A 196 -2.28 10.46 7.11
CA SER A 196 -3.44 9.69 7.53
C SER A 196 -3.75 9.89 9.01
N LEU A 197 -2.77 9.72 9.89
CA LEU A 197 -2.94 9.89 11.34
C LEU A 197 -3.32 11.32 11.74
N LEU A 198 -2.71 12.33 11.12
CA LEU A 198 -3.05 13.73 11.42
C LEU A 198 -4.47 14.10 10.99
N ARG A 199 -5.01 13.46 9.93
CA ARG A 199 -6.43 13.61 9.56
C ARG A 199 -7.34 12.90 10.56
N GLU A 200 -7.00 11.69 11.00
CA GLU A 200 -7.77 10.93 12.00
C GLU A 200 -7.83 11.64 13.37
N LEU A 201 -6.86 12.52 13.65
CA LEU A 201 -6.85 13.38 14.84
C LEU A 201 -7.69 14.65 14.71
N ASP A 202 -8.33 14.93 13.58
CA ASP A 202 -9.26 16.05 13.43
C ASP A 202 -10.67 15.52 13.23
N TYR A 203 -11.46 15.47 14.27
CA TYR A 203 -12.84 14.95 14.22
C TYR A 203 -13.79 15.76 13.33
N ARG A 204 -13.40 16.94 12.87
CA ARG A 204 -14.18 17.69 11.84
C ARG A 204 -14.11 16.98 10.50
N GLU A 205 -13.00 16.31 10.19
CA GLU A 205 -12.88 15.48 9.00
C GLU A 205 -13.86 14.29 9.08
N GLU A 206 -13.92 13.59 10.23
CA GLU A 206 -14.87 12.50 10.44
C GLU A 206 -16.33 12.99 10.34
N ALA A 207 -16.65 14.15 10.89
CA ALA A 207 -17.96 14.76 10.74
C ALA A 207 -18.31 15.07 9.28
N THR A 208 -17.35 15.61 8.52
CA THR A 208 -17.52 15.88 7.09
C THR A 208 -17.75 14.59 6.29
N ASN A 209 -17.01 13.53 6.63
CA ASN A 209 -17.18 12.22 6.03
C ASN A 209 -18.58 11.63 6.32
N LEU A 210 -19.06 11.73 7.57
CA LEU A 210 -20.41 11.30 7.96
C LEU A 210 -21.48 12.01 7.14
N LEU A 211 -21.38 13.34 6.97
CA LEU A 211 -22.33 14.10 6.15
C LEU A 211 -22.28 13.67 4.68
N THR A 212 -21.08 13.54 4.12
CA THR A 212 -20.90 13.19 2.71
C THR A 212 -21.42 11.79 2.41
N LEU A 213 -21.08 10.81 3.28
CA LEU A 213 -21.56 9.44 3.12
C LEU A 213 -23.05 9.30 3.40
N GLY A 214 -23.58 10.06 4.35
CA GLY A 214 -25.01 10.09 4.62
C GLY A 214 -25.82 10.61 3.41
N GLU A 215 -25.30 11.61 2.69
CA GLU A 215 -25.94 12.11 1.45
C GLU A 215 -25.78 11.12 0.30
N SER A 216 -24.61 10.53 0.12
CA SER A 216 -24.32 9.49 -0.89
C SER A 216 -25.25 8.27 -0.74
N LEU A 217 -25.52 7.86 0.50
CA LEU A 217 -26.31 6.68 0.82
C LEU A 217 -27.81 6.98 1.05
N ARG A 218 -28.27 8.19 0.80
CA ARG A 218 -29.64 8.64 1.08
C ARG A 218 -30.72 7.84 0.34
N GLU A 219 -30.41 7.33 -0.85
CA GLU A 219 -31.33 6.51 -1.63
C GLU A 219 -31.47 5.06 -1.12
N PHE A 220 -30.60 4.65 -0.21
CA PHE A 220 -30.58 3.30 0.38
C PHE A 220 -31.29 3.33 1.74
N GLU A 221 -32.60 3.11 1.74
CA GLU A 221 -33.46 3.27 2.92
C GLU A 221 -33.07 2.37 4.11
N LEU A 222 -32.44 1.23 3.85
CA LEU A 222 -31.98 0.29 4.88
C LEU A 222 -30.57 0.58 5.38
N ILE A 223 -29.92 1.67 4.94
CA ILE A 223 -28.62 2.08 5.44
C ILE A 223 -28.77 3.37 6.24
N LEU A 224 -28.19 3.39 7.44
CA LEU A 224 -28.17 4.53 8.33
C LEU A 224 -26.73 5.02 8.53
N VAL A 225 -26.47 6.28 8.29
CA VAL A 225 -25.24 6.97 8.70
C VAL A 225 -25.65 8.02 9.76
N PRO A 226 -25.07 7.98 10.98
CA PRO A 226 -25.45 8.93 12.03
C PRO A 226 -25.06 10.35 11.63
N ALA A 227 -25.98 11.29 11.80
CA ALA A 227 -25.71 12.68 11.47
C ALA A 227 -24.89 13.37 12.58
N PRO A 228 -23.79 14.06 12.25
CA PRO A 228 -23.04 14.86 13.20
C PRO A 228 -23.82 16.11 13.61
N VAL A 229 -23.58 16.60 14.82
CA VAL A 229 -24.15 17.84 15.36
C VAL A 229 -23.08 18.93 15.25
N ALA A 230 -23.20 19.80 14.26
CA ALA A 230 -22.16 20.76 13.89
C ALA A 230 -21.72 21.66 15.07
N ASP A 231 -22.68 22.22 15.82
CA ASP A 231 -22.40 23.13 16.95
C ASP A 231 -21.71 22.45 18.14
N TYR A 232 -21.69 21.11 18.16
CA TYR A 232 -21.09 20.29 19.22
C TYR A 232 -19.91 19.47 18.67
N THR A 233 -19.38 19.84 17.51
CA THR A 233 -18.27 19.15 16.85
C THR A 233 -17.09 20.10 16.66
N THR A 234 -15.92 19.66 17.12
CA THR A 234 -14.64 20.39 17.02
C THR A 234 -13.53 19.45 16.54
N SER A 235 -12.29 19.89 16.56
CA SER A 235 -11.17 19.01 16.21
C SER A 235 -10.97 17.84 17.20
N ARG A 236 -11.41 17.98 18.46
CA ARG A 236 -11.17 16.98 19.52
C ARG A 236 -12.45 16.37 20.10
N VAL A 237 -13.61 16.86 19.70
CA VAL A 237 -14.92 16.38 20.13
C VAL A 237 -15.81 16.20 18.89
N LEU A 238 -16.34 14.98 18.71
CA LEU A 238 -17.35 14.69 17.69
C LEU A 238 -18.65 14.28 18.39
N THR A 239 -19.70 15.03 18.12
CA THR A 239 -21.05 14.70 18.58
C THR A 239 -21.91 14.30 17.39
N MET A 240 -22.57 13.13 17.49
CA MET A 240 -23.43 12.60 16.42
C MET A 240 -24.62 11.84 17.03
N ASP A 241 -25.61 11.53 16.20
CA ASP A 241 -26.78 10.79 16.60
C ASP A 241 -26.45 9.48 17.29
N TYR A 242 -27.15 9.19 18.39
CA TYR A 242 -27.09 7.89 19.03
C TYR A 242 -27.92 6.87 18.26
N VAL A 243 -27.27 5.86 17.74
CA VAL A 243 -27.92 4.74 17.05
C VAL A 243 -28.19 3.62 18.05
N ARG A 244 -29.46 3.25 18.19
CA ARG A 244 -29.88 2.07 18.98
C ARG A 244 -29.76 0.83 18.11
N GLY A 245 -29.06 -0.18 18.62
CA GLY A 245 -28.86 -1.41 17.87
C GLY A 245 -27.79 -2.29 18.49
N LYS A 246 -27.47 -3.37 17.79
CA LYS A 246 -26.46 -4.35 18.20
C LYS A 246 -25.44 -4.52 17.07
N LYS A 247 -24.19 -4.78 17.43
CA LYS A 247 -23.18 -5.18 16.44
C LYS A 247 -23.66 -6.40 15.67
N ILE A 248 -23.45 -6.44 14.36
CA ILE A 248 -23.84 -7.60 13.54
C ILE A 248 -23.16 -8.88 14.02
N THR A 249 -21.96 -8.78 14.58
CA THR A 249 -21.22 -9.91 15.17
C THR A 249 -21.85 -10.46 16.46
N ALA A 250 -22.71 -9.67 17.13
CA ALA A 250 -23.40 -10.04 18.36
C ALA A 250 -24.84 -10.53 18.13
N LEU A 251 -25.26 -10.68 16.87
CA LEU A 251 -26.58 -11.20 16.53
C LEU A 251 -26.69 -12.70 16.86
N SER A 252 -27.72 -13.07 17.61
CA SER A 252 -28.02 -14.48 17.87
C SER A 252 -28.47 -15.19 16.59
N PRO A 253 -28.29 -16.52 16.47
CA PRO A 253 -28.80 -17.28 15.33
C PRO A 253 -30.30 -17.09 15.11
N LEU A 254 -31.10 -16.95 16.17
CA LEU A 254 -32.54 -16.69 16.07
C LEU A 254 -32.83 -15.33 15.45
N ALA A 255 -32.15 -14.28 15.89
CA ALA A 255 -32.31 -12.94 15.35
C ALA A 255 -31.97 -12.87 13.86
N ARG A 256 -31.05 -13.71 13.37
CA ARG A 256 -30.71 -13.81 11.94
C ARG A 256 -31.80 -14.47 11.10
N ILE A 257 -32.58 -15.38 11.68
CA ILE A 257 -33.68 -16.07 10.97
C ILE A 257 -34.87 -15.12 10.76
N GLU A 258 -35.12 -14.22 11.72
CA GLU A 258 -36.22 -13.25 11.68
C GLU A 258 -35.91 -12.03 10.79
N LEU A 259 -34.66 -11.91 10.34
CA LEU A 259 -34.17 -10.77 9.56
C LEU A 259 -34.30 -11.02 8.06
N ASP A 260 -34.76 -10.04 7.30
CA ASP A 260 -34.55 -10.07 5.84
C ASP A 260 -33.10 -9.70 5.51
N GLY A 261 -32.20 -10.62 5.85
CA GLY A 261 -30.77 -10.42 5.67
C GLY A 261 -30.36 -10.30 4.21
N ALA A 262 -31.13 -10.84 3.29
CA ALA A 262 -30.82 -10.80 1.86
C ALA A 262 -30.99 -9.38 1.30
N GLU A 263 -32.08 -8.69 1.65
CA GLU A 263 -32.31 -7.32 1.21
C GLU A 263 -31.32 -6.35 1.85
N LEU A 264 -31.03 -6.52 3.15
CA LEU A 264 -30.01 -5.73 3.86
C LEU A 264 -28.61 -5.89 3.22
N ALA A 265 -28.21 -7.12 2.93
CA ALA A 265 -26.94 -7.41 2.29
C ALA A 265 -26.87 -6.80 0.88
N GLU A 266 -27.95 -6.90 0.10
CA GLU A 266 -28.02 -6.31 -1.24
C GLU A 266 -27.92 -4.79 -1.20
N GLN A 267 -28.70 -4.11 -0.37
CA GLN A 267 -28.64 -2.65 -0.27
C GLN A 267 -27.30 -2.18 0.23
N LEU A 268 -26.73 -2.84 1.24
CA LEU A 268 -25.40 -2.50 1.75
C LEU A 268 -24.33 -2.66 0.66
N PHE A 269 -24.31 -3.78 -0.04
CA PHE A 269 -23.32 -4.05 -1.08
C PHE A 269 -23.46 -3.08 -2.24
N ARG A 270 -24.68 -2.79 -2.69
CA ARG A 270 -24.96 -1.78 -3.74
C ARG A 270 -24.54 -0.37 -3.28
N GLY A 271 -24.79 -0.02 -2.03
CA GLY A 271 -24.35 1.26 -1.46
C GLY A 271 -22.83 1.42 -1.50
N TYR A 272 -22.07 0.36 -1.23
CA TYR A 272 -20.61 0.39 -1.36
C TYR A 272 -20.14 0.46 -2.82
N LEU A 273 -20.80 -0.25 -3.73
CA LEU A 273 -20.54 -0.11 -5.16
C LEU A 273 -20.81 1.31 -5.66
N GLN A 274 -21.92 1.96 -5.20
CA GLN A 274 -22.24 3.36 -5.48
C GLN A 274 -21.10 4.26 -5.03
N GLN A 275 -20.67 4.17 -3.76
CA GLN A 275 -19.59 4.97 -3.20
C GLN A 275 -18.28 4.82 -4.01
N MET A 276 -17.89 3.58 -4.33
CA MET A 276 -16.63 3.30 -5.03
C MET A 276 -16.68 3.66 -6.52
N LEU A 277 -17.76 3.30 -7.22
CA LEU A 277 -17.81 3.35 -8.69
C LEU A 277 -18.46 4.62 -9.24
N VAL A 278 -19.21 5.37 -8.41
CA VAL A 278 -19.93 6.58 -8.83
C VAL A 278 -19.47 7.82 -8.07
N ASP A 279 -19.54 7.78 -6.73
CA ASP A 279 -19.28 8.95 -5.91
C ASP A 279 -17.77 9.25 -5.76
N GLY A 280 -16.94 8.21 -5.84
CA GLY A 280 -15.49 8.32 -5.68
C GLY A 280 -15.04 8.61 -4.26
N LEU A 281 -15.96 8.60 -3.30
CA LEU A 281 -15.68 8.64 -1.87
C LEU A 281 -16.35 7.43 -1.22
N PHE A 282 -15.59 6.59 -0.52
CA PHE A 282 -16.13 5.38 0.10
C PHE A 282 -15.59 5.17 1.51
N HIS A 283 -16.42 4.56 2.36
CA HIS A 283 -16.00 4.11 3.67
C HIS A 283 -15.01 2.94 3.52
N ALA A 284 -13.76 3.16 3.94
CA ALA A 284 -12.66 2.23 3.63
C ALA A 284 -12.48 1.09 4.65
N ASP A 285 -13.19 1.13 5.79
CA ASP A 285 -13.08 0.09 6.83
C ASP A 285 -14.44 -0.37 7.39
N PRO A 286 -15.30 -1.03 6.56
CA PRO A 286 -16.58 -1.59 7.01
C PRO A 286 -16.39 -2.85 7.85
N HIS A 287 -15.49 -2.78 8.85
CA HIS A 287 -15.26 -3.92 9.72
C HIS A 287 -16.55 -4.32 10.44
N PRO A 288 -16.87 -5.62 10.58
CA PRO A 288 -18.10 -6.08 11.25
C PRO A 288 -18.32 -5.52 12.66
N GLY A 289 -17.25 -5.06 13.33
CA GLY A 289 -17.32 -4.37 14.60
C GLY A 289 -17.88 -2.95 14.56
N ASN A 290 -17.86 -2.30 13.38
CA ASN A 290 -18.33 -0.93 13.12
C ASN A 290 -19.70 -0.90 12.44
N VAL A 291 -20.26 -2.07 12.13
CA VAL A 291 -21.57 -2.21 11.47
C VAL A 291 -22.57 -2.72 12.49
N PHE A 292 -23.67 -2.00 12.65
CA PHE A 292 -24.73 -2.31 13.61
C PHE A 292 -26.04 -2.62 12.89
N LEU A 293 -26.80 -3.56 13.43
CA LEU A 293 -28.21 -3.72 13.11
C LEU A 293 -29.02 -2.90 14.10
N THR A 294 -29.78 -1.94 13.61
CA THR A 294 -30.62 -1.06 14.41
C THR A 294 -31.89 -1.78 14.88
N ASP A 295 -32.53 -1.25 15.92
CA ASP A 295 -33.79 -1.80 16.43
C ASP A 295 -34.95 -1.70 15.42
N ASP A 296 -34.87 -0.78 14.46
CA ASP A 296 -35.81 -0.59 13.35
C ASP A 296 -35.46 -1.37 12.07
N GLY A 297 -34.45 -2.27 12.15
CA GLY A 297 -34.12 -3.22 11.08
C GLY A 297 -33.18 -2.66 9.99
N ARG A 298 -32.50 -1.54 10.22
CA ARG A 298 -31.53 -0.96 9.28
C ARG A 298 -30.09 -1.31 9.64
N VAL A 299 -29.19 -1.22 8.67
CA VAL A 299 -27.74 -1.34 8.88
C VAL A 299 -27.16 0.05 9.13
N ALA A 300 -26.53 0.25 10.29
CA ALA A 300 -25.85 1.51 10.60
C ALA A 300 -24.33 1.40 10.50
N LEU A 301 -23.71 2.38 9.84
CA LEU A 301 -22.27 2.55 9.70
C LEU A 301 -21.81 3.61 10.70
N LEU A 302 -21.09 3.20 11.76
CA LEU A 302 -20.86 4.08 12.92
C LEU A 302 -19.49 4.78 12.94
N ASP A 303 -18.43 4.15 12.43
CA ASP A 303 -17.07 4.70 12.44
C ASP A 303 -16.65 4.98 10.99
N VAL A 304 -16.63 6.25 10.62
CA VAL A 304 -16.30 6.73 9.27
C VAL A 304 -14.97 7.51 9.28
N GLY A 305 -14.12 7.21 10.24
CA GLY A 305 -12.80 7.84 10.38
C GLY A 305 -11.88 7.56 9.20
N MET A 306 -12.04 6.42 8.53
CA MET A 306 -11.25 6.05 7.35
C MET A 306 -12.11 6.07 6.07
N VAL A 307 -11.78 6.97 5.15
CA VAL A 307 -12.41 7.05 3.82
C VAL A 307 -11.37 6.98 2.72
N GLY A 308 -11.72 6.29 1.64
CA GLY A 308 -10.96 6.27 0.40
C GLY A 308 -11.51 7.26 -0.61
N ARG A 309 -10.63 7.82 -1.46
CA ARG A 309 -11.01 8.71 -2.56
C ARG A 309 -10.46 8.15 -3.86
N LEU A 310 -11.32 8.06 -4.88
CA LEU A 310 -10.99 7.50 -6.19
C LEU A 310 -11.15 8.57 -7.26
N THR A 311 -10.23 8.59 -8.21
CA THR A 311 -10.38 9.40 -9.42
C THR A 311 -11.35 8.73 -10.39
N GLY A 312 -12.04 9.53 -11.24
CA GLY A 312 -12.96 8.99 -12.23
C GLY A 312 -12.32 7.95 -13.16
N ALA A 313 -11.06 8.16 -13.55
CA ALA A 313 -10.32 7.19 -14.37
C ALA A 313 -10.11 5.85 -13.63
N PHE A 314 -9.81 5.90 -12.32
CA PHE A 314 -9.66 4.70 -11.51
C PHE A 314 -11.00 3.99 -11.29
N GLN A 315 -12.10 4.73 -11.08
CA GLN A 315 -13.46 4.18 -10.99
C GLN A 315 -13.86 3.42 -12.26
N ASP A 316 -13.53 3.96 -13.45
CA ASP A 316 -13.81 3.31 -14.72
C ASP A 316 -13.03 2.00 -14.90
N GLN A 317 -11.76 1.98 -14.51
CA GLN A 317 -10.96 0.76 -14.56
C GLN A 317 -11.44 -0.27 -13.51
N MET A 318 -11.78 0.17 -12.30
CA MET A 318 -12.29 -0.71 -11.25
C MET A 318 -13.64 -1.35 -11.66
N LEU A 319 -14.55 -0.58 -12.26
CA LEU A 319 -15.82 -1.11 -12.79
C LEU A 319 -15.57 -2.22 -13.82
N ARG A 320 -14.64 -2.00 -14.76
CA ARG A 320 -14.26 -2.99 -15.78
C ARG A 320 -13.62 -4.22 -15.16
N LEU A 321 -12.74 -4.03 -14.17
CA LEU A 321 -12.08 -5.14 -13.46
C LEU A 321 -13.08 -6.01 -12.72
N LEU A 322 -13.96 -5.41 -11.91
CA LEU A 322 -14.98 -6.14 -11.16
C LEU A 322 -15.94 -6.89 -12.10
N LEU A 323 -16.33 -6.27 -13.22
CA LEU A 323 -17.15 -6.94 -14.23
C LEU A 323 -16.40 -8.12 -14.87
N ALA A 324 -15.14 -7.94 -15.27
CA ALA A 324 -14.32 -8.99 -15.86
C ALA A 324 -14.13 -10.18 -14.89
N ILE A 325 -13.91 -9.92 -13.60
CA ILE A 325 -13.82 -10.93 -12.54
C ILE A 325 -15.16 -11.66 -12.42
N SER A 326 -16.27 -10.92 -12.27
CA SER A 326 -17.60 -11.50 -12.05
C SER A 326 -18.13 -12.34 -13.23
N GLU A 327 -17.63 -12.09 -14.43
CA GLU A 327 -17.96 -12.83 -15.66
C GLU A 327 -16.92 -13.90 -16.04
N GLY A 328 -15.85 -14.06 -15.25
CA GLY A 328 -14.81 -15.03 -15.51
C GLY A 328 -13.88 -14.68 -16.68
N ARG A 329 -13.85 -13.40 -17.11
CA ARG A 329 -13.04 -12.91 -18.24
C ARG A 329 -11.61 -12.62 -17.81
N GLY A 330 -10.82 -13.66 -17.49
CA GLY A 330 -9.50 -13.55 -16.91
C GLY A 330 -8.49 -12.73 -17.74
N HIS A 331 -8.50 -12.86 -19.06
CA HIS A 331 -7.62 -12.07 -19.93
C HIS A 331 -7.93 -10.57 -19.87
N GLU A 332 -9.20 -10.20 -19.84
CA GLU A 332 -9.62 -8.81 -19.71
C GLU A 332 -9.27 -8.25 -18.32
N ALA A 333 -9.46 -9.05 -17.27
CA ALA A 333 -9.04 -8.67 -15.91
C ALA A 333 -7.54 -8.36 -15.86
N ALA A 334 -6.70 -9.18 -16.50
CA ALA A 334 -5.26 -8.93 -16.58
C ALA A 334 -4.94 -7.63 -17.32
N GLU A 335 -5.58 -7.36 -18.46
CA GLU A 335 -5.37 -6.14 -19.22
C GLU A 335 -5.77 -4.88 -18.44
N VAL A 336 -6.93 -4.93 -17.78
CA VAL A 336 -7.39 -3.81 -16.96
C VAL A 336 -6.43 -3.58 -15.80
N THR A 337 -5.97 -4.62 -15.13
CA THR A 337 -5.01 -4.51 -14.03
C THR A 337 -3.71 -3.85 -14.49
N ILE A 338 -3.18 -4.23 -15.67
CA ILE A 338 -1.97 -3.62 -16.24
C ILE A 338 -2.15 -2.12 -16.51
N ARG A 339 -3.36 -1.67 -16.86
CA ARG A 339 -3.65 -0.23 -17.06
C ARG A 339 -3.76 0.55 -15.75
N MET A 340 -3.99 -0.13 -14.63
CA MET A 340 -4.18 0.48 -13.31
C MET A 340 -2.87 0.73 -12.56
N GLY A 341 -1.78 0.07 -12.93
CA GLY A 341 -0.53 0.14 -12.17
C GLY A 341 0.69 0.47 -13.02
N GLU A 342 1.86 0.36 -12.41
CA GLU A 342 3.15 0.71 -12.98
C GLU A 342 4.05 -0.53 -13.11
N ARG A 343 4.72 -0.66 -14.24
CA ARG A 343 5.71 -1.71 -14.52
C ARG A 343 7.03 -1.35 -13.86
N LYS A 344 7.61 -2.26 -13.09
CA LYS A 344 8.99 -2.16 -12.61
C LYS A 344 9.95 -2.78 -13.65
N LEU A 345 11.26 -2.64 -13.42
CA LEU A 345 12.31 -3.04 -14.36
C LEU A 345 12.26 -4.53 -14.77
N ASP A 346 11.89 -5.41 -13.84
CA ASP A 346 11.89 -6.87 -14.05
C ASP A 346 10.48 -7.44 -14.31
N PHE A 347 9.51 -6.59 -14.68
CA PHE A 347 8.12 -7.00 -14.94
C PHE A 347 7.99 -8.01 -16.08
N GLN A 348 7.46 -9.20 -15.76
CA GLN A 348 7.22 -10.28 -16.71
C GLN A 348 5.75 -10.32 -17.14
N GLU A 349 5.41 -9.55 -18.16
CA GLU A 349 4.02 -9.34 -18.61
C GLU A 349 3.28 -10.64 -18.95
N MET A 350 3.93 -11.59 -19.63
CA MET A 350 3.31 -12.86 -20.06
C MET A 350 2.93 -13.74 -18.85
N ASP A 351 3.83 -13.84 -17.88
CA ASP A 351 3.59 -14.65 -16.68
C ASP A 351 2.54 -14.00 -15.79
N PHE A 352 2.59 -12.67 -15.66
CA PHE A 352 1.57 -11.89 -14.96
C PHE A 352 0.18 -12.08 -15.56
N ARG A 353 0.05 -11.93 -16.90
CA ARG A 353 -1.24 -12.11 -17.61
C ARG A 353 -1.80 -13.52 -17.39
N ARG A 354 -0.96 -14.54 -17.46
CA ARG A 354 -1.36 -15.93 -17.22
C ARG A 354 -1.83 -16.11 -15.78
N ALA A 355 -1.07 -15.62 -14.80
CA ALA A 355 -1.39 -15.78 -13.38
C ALA A 355 -2.74 -15.13 -13.02
N ILE A 356 -3.01 -13.92 -13.53
CA ILE A 356 -4.31 -13.24 -13.31
C ILE A 356 -5.44 -13.98 -14.02
N ALA A 357 -5.24 -14.43 -15.27
CA ALA A 357 -6.26 -15.16 -16.01
C ALA A 357 -6.61 -16.48 -15.31
N ASP A 358 -5.60 -17.23 -14.87
CA ASP A 358 -5.79 -18.50 -14.14
C ASP A 358 -6.46 -18.28 -12.77
N LEU A 359 -6.16 -17.17 -12.08
CA LEU A 359 -6.83 -16.79 -10.84
C LEU A 359 -8.32 -16.61 -11.05
N VAL A 360 -8.70 -15.79 -12.02
CA VAL A 360 -10.12 -15.48 -12.31
C VAL A 360 -10.88 -16.74 -12.74
N VAL A 361 -10.28 -17.58 -13.60
CA VAL A 361 -10.90 -18.83 -14.06
C VAL A 361 -11.09 -19.83 -12.92
N ARG A 362 -10.10 -20.00 -12.04
CA ARG A 362 -10.20 -20.89 -10.87
C ARG A 362 -11.34 -20.50 -9.95
N HIS A 363 -11.54 -19.22 -9.73
CA HIS A 363 -12.62 -18.72 -8.87
C HIS A 363 -13.99 -18.78 -9.56
N THR A 364 -14.06 -18.78 -10.89
CA THR A 364 -15.32 -18.90 -11.63
C THR A 364 -15.79 -20.36 -11.74
N GLY A 365 -14.89 -21.34 -11.65
CA GLY A 365 -15.18 -22.78 -11.81
C GLY A 365 -15.58 -23.52 -10.54
N ALA A 366 -15.23 -23.01 -9.36
CA ALA A 366 -15.57 -23.60 -8.07
C ALA A 366 -16.90 -23.00 -7.58
N ASN A 367 -17.97 -23.80 -7.51
CA ASN A 367 -19.30 -23.43 -6.99
C ASN A 367 -19.61 -21.93 -7.01
N LEU A 368 -20.36 -21.46 -7.99
CA LEU A 368 -20.74 -20.05 -8.25
C LEU A 368 -21.23 -19.24 -7.03
N GLN A 369 -21.44 -19.87 -5.89
CA GLN A 369 -21.97 -19.28 -4.66
C GLN A 369 -20.92 -18.79 -3.65
N GLN A 370 -19.62 -18.92 -3.94
CA GLN A 370 -18.56 -18.61 -2.96
C GLN A 370 -17.37 -17.83 -3.53
N ILE A 371 -17.57 -16.99 -4.54
CA ILE A 371 -16.48 -16.13 -5.02
C ILE A 371 -16.48 -14.84 -4.20
N ASP A 372 -15.53 -14.73 -3.30
CA ASP A 372 -15.20 -13.51 -2.57
C ASP A 372 -14.50 -12.52 -3.50
N ALA A 373 -15.22 -11.50 -3.97
CA ALA A 373 -14.65 -10.45 -4.84
C ALA A 373 -13.45 -9.77 -4.17
N GLY A 374 -13.53 -9.57 -2.86
CA GLY A 374 -12.43 -9.02 -2.06
C GLY A 374 -11.20 -9.90 -2.05
N GLN A 375 -11.36 -11.24 -1.95
CA GLN A 375 -10.24 -12.17 -2.03
C GLN A 375 -9.56 -12.16 -3.39
N VAL A 376 -10.33 -12.16 -4.48
CA VAL A 376 -9.76 -12.12 -5.84
C VAL A 376 -8.95 -10.84 -6.04
N VAL A 377 -9.47 -9.69 -5.61
CA VAL A 377 -8.76 -8.40 -5.70
C VAL A 377 -7.49 -8.41 -4.85
N LEU A 378 -7.51 -9.02 -3.67
CA LEU A 378 -6.33 -9.17 -2.81
C LEU A 378 -5.28 -10.11 -3.44
N GLU A 379 -5.69 -11.22 -4.06
CA GLU A 379 -4.78 -12.13 -4.76
C GLU A 379 -4.17 -11.49 -6.02
N ILE A 380 -4.92 -10.65 -6.74
CA ILE A 380 -4.38 -9.82 -7.83
C ILE A 380 -3.24 -8.94 -7.32
N GLN A 381 -3.40 -8.33 -6.16
CA GLN A 381 -2.35 -7.52 -5.53
C GLN A 381 -1.10 -8.36 -5.21
N ARG A 382 -1.27 -9.57 -4.66
CA ARG A 382 -0.16 -10.48 -4.37
C ARG A 382 0.58 -10.88 -5.64
N ILE A 383 -0.14 -11.31 -6.68
CA ILE A 383 0.43 -11.67 -7.98
C ILE A 383 1.19 -10.46 -8.58
N SER A 384 0.64 -9.26 -8.41
CA SER A 384 1.30 -8.03 -8.88
C SER A 384 2.65 -7.82 -8.19
N ALA A 385 2.70 -7.97 -6.86
CA ALA A 385 3.94 -7.84 -6.10
C ALA A 385 4.98 -8.91 -6.46
N GLU A 386 4.56 -10.16 -6.70
CA GLU A 386 5.41 -11.29 -7.09
C GLU A 386 6.01 -11.13 -8.50
N ASN A 387 5.34 -10.36 -9.38
CA ASN A 387 5.75 -10.15 -10.77
C ASN A 387 6.35 -8.76 -11.04
N ASP A 388 6.85 -8.07 -10.01
CA ASP A 388 7.42 -6.72 -10.13
C ASP A 388 6.47 -5.70 -10.81
N PHE A 389 5.19 -5.79 -10.47
CA PHE A 389 4.17 -4.85 -10.90
C PHE A 389 3.62 -4.09 -9.69
N ARG A 390 3.56 -2.76 -9.77
CA ARG A 390 3.09 -1.90 -8.67
C ARG A 390 1.67 -1.42 -8.93
N LEU A 391 0.75 -1.84 -8.09
CA LEU A 391 -0.62 -1.29 -8.05
C LEU A 391 -0.68 -0.03 -7.19
N PRO A 392 -1.59 0.92 -7.49
CA PRO A 392 -1.77 2.12 -6.68
C PRO A 392 -2.35 1.77 -5.28
N PRO A 393 -2.07 2.59 -4.25
CA PRO A 393 -2.51 2.34 -2.87
C PRO A 393 -4.04 2.17 -2.74
N GLU A 394 -4.81 2.86 -3.56
CA GLU A 394 -6.26 2.81 -3.60
C GLU A 394 -6.77 1.39 -3.92
N PHE A 395 -6.01 0.62 -4.70
CA PHE A 395 -6.35 -0.76 -5.03
C PHE A 395 -6.35 -1.64 -3.78
N THR A 396 -5.33 -1.51 -2.94
CA THR A 396 -5.22 -2.24 -1.66
C THR A 396 -6.37 -1.86 -0.71
N MET A 397 -6.70 -0.57 -0.67
CA MET A 397 -7.78 -0.07 0.18
C MET A 397 -9.13 -0.65 -0.25
N ILE A 398 -9.40 -0.71 -1.55
CA ILE A 398 -10.62 -1.34 -2.09
C ILE A 398 -10.64 -2.84 -1.79
N ALA A 399 -9.51 -3.55 -1.98
CA ALA A 399 -9.43 -4.98 -1.67
C ALA A 399 -9.82 -5.26 -0.21
N LYS A 400 -9.26 -4.49 0.73
CA LYS A 400 -9.59 -4.59 2.17
C LYS A 400 -11.06 -4.25 2.43
N THR A 401 -11.58 -3.20 1.79
CA THR A 401 -12.99 -2.78 1.94
C THR A 401 -13.93 -3.89 1.47
N LEU A 402 -13.69 -4.46 0.29
CA LEU A 402 -14.51 -5.54 -0.24
C LEU A 402 -14.43 -6.79 0.66
N LEU A 403 -13.25 -7.15 1.15
CA LEU A 403 -13.08 -8.30 2.04
C LEU A 403 -13.88 -8.13 3.35
N ASN A 404 -13.82 -6.95 3.96
CA ASN A 404 -14.60 -6.64 5.17
C ASN A 404 -16.10 -6.61 4.87
N LEU A 405 -16.48 -6.06 3.72
CA LEU A 405 -17.88 -6.02 3.28
C LEU A 405 -18.43 -7.42 3.04
N ASP A 406 -17.65 -8.31 2.41
CA ASP A 406 -18.02 -9.72 2.21
C ASP A 406 -18.31 -10.41 3.56
N GLN A 407 -17.48 -10.17 4.59
CA GLN A 407 -17.74 -10.70 5.94
C GLN A 407 -19.05 -10.18 6.55
N VAL A 408 -19.37 -8.90 6.34
CA VAL A 408 -20.62 -8.28 6.81
C VAL A 408 -21.82 -8.90 6.10
N VAL A 409 -21.80 -8.95 4.77
CA VAL A 409 -22.92 -9.46 3.99
C VAL A 409 -23.16 -10.95 4.21
N TYR A 410 -22.10 -11.77 4.35
CA TYR A 410 -22.25 -13.19 4.71
C TYR A 410 -22.74 -13.40 6.15
N THR A 411 -22.45 -12.46 7.06
CA THR A 411 -23.03 -12.50 8.41
C THR A 411 -24.54 -12.23 8.36
N LEU A 412 -24.99 -11.32 7.50
CA LEU A 412 -26.42 -10.98 7.29
C LEU A 412 -27.15 -12.03 6.46
N ALA A 413 -26.54 -12.50 5.37
CA ALA A 413 -27.12 -13.45 4.43
C ALA A 413 -26.04 -14.44 3.94
N PRO A 414 -25.91 -15.63 4.55
CA PRO A 414 -24.90 -16.62 4.16
C PRO A 414 -24.99 -17.13 2.71
N SER A 415 -26.15 -16.98 2.07
CA SER A 415 -26.38 -17.36 0.66
C SER A 415 -26.24 -16.19 -0.32
N PHE A 416 -25.76 -15.03 0.13
CA PHE A 416 -25.59 -13.85 -0.71
C PHE A 416 -24.56 -14.10 -1.82
N ASP A 417 -24.88 -13.67 -3.06
CA ASP A 417 -23.96 -13.73 -4.21
C ASP A 417 -23.50 -12.33 -4.61
N PRO A 418 -22.31 -11.89 -4.15
CA PRO A 418 -21.75 -10.59 -4.50
C PRO A 418 -21.59 -10.40 -6.02
N ASN A 419 -21.24 -11.46 -6.77
CA ASN A 419 -20.99 -11.37 -8.20
C ASN A 419 -22.27 -11.10 -8.99
N ALA A 420 -23.40 -11.67 -8.57
CA ALA A 420 -24.69 -11.38 -9.19
C ALA A 420 -25.05 -9.91 -9.02
N VAL A 421 -24.78 -9.33 -7.86
CA VAL A 421 -25.02 -7.90 -7.60
C VAL A 421 -24.05 -7.03 -8.40
N ILE A 422 -22.75 -7.37 -8.44
CA ILE A 422 -21.74 -6.65 -9.26
C ILE A 422 -22.18 -6.64 -10.73
N ARG A 423 -22.51 -7.79 -11.32
CA ARG A 423 -22.94 -7.88 -12.72
C ARG A 423 -24.16 -7.00 -13.02
N ARG A 424 -25.16 -7.08 -12.17
CA ARG A 424 -26.42 -6.32 -12.31
C ARG A 424 -26.13 -4.82 -12.22
N TYR A 425 -25.45 -4.39 -11.16
CA TYR A 425 -25.16 -2.98 -10.92
C TYR A 425 -24.18 -2.40 -11.94
N ALA A 426 -23.13 -3.13 -12.33
CA ALA A 426 -22.20 -2.70 -13.36
C ALA A 426 -22.89 -2.50 -14.72
N THR A 427 -23.82 -3.40 -15.08
CA THR A 427 -24.60 -3.28 -16.32
C THR A 427 -25.51 -2.05 -16.28
N GLU A 428 -26.20 -1.80 -15.16
CA GLU A 428 -27.02 -0.60 -14.96
C GLU A 428 -26.17 0.68 -15.10
N LEU A 429 -25.01 0.72 -14.45
CA LEU A 429 -24.08 1.86 -14.53
C LEU A 429 -23.57 2.10 -15.96
N MET A 430 -23.17 1.04 -16.66
CA MET A 430 -22.72 1.16 -18.04
C MET A 430 -23.80 1.69 -18.95
N GLN A 431 -25.05 1.22 -18.81
CA GLN A 431 -26.20 1.74 -19.55
C GLN A 431 -26.46 3.22 -19.25
N GLN A 432 -26.45 3.61 -17.97
CA GLN A 432 -26.63 5.01 -17.56
C GLN A 432 -25.53 5.92 -18.13
N ARG A 433 -24.26 5.47 -18.09
CA ARG A 433 -23.14 6.22 -18.66
C ARG A 433 -23.25 6.34 -20.18
N LEU A 434 -23.67 5.26 -20.86
CA LEU A 434 -23.91 5.29 -22.30
C LEU A 434 -25.02 6.30 -22.65
N LEU A 435 -26.14 6.28 -21.95
CA LEU A 435 -27.23 7.23 -22.14
C LEU A 435 -26.80 8.68 -21.88
N LYS A 436 -26.00 8.92 -20.82
CA LYS A 436 -25.42 10.23 -20.54
C LYS A 436 -24.45 10.69 -21.64
N SER A 437 -23.66 9.76 -22.20
CA SER A 437 -22.74 10.09 -23.31
C SER A 437 -23.47 10.45 -24.61
N LEU A 438 -24.67 9.90 -24.82
CA LEU A 438 -25.55 10.21 -25.95
C LEU A 438 -26.40 11.46 -25.75
N ALA A 439 -26.33 12.12 -24.59
CA ALA A 439 -27.05 13.38 -24.34
C ALA A 439 -26.55 14.48 -25.31
N PRO A 440 -27.45 15.34 -25.82
CA PRO A 440 -27.12 16.33 -26.86
C PRO A 440 -25.93 17.24 -26.52
N GLY A 441 -25.76 17.59 -25.24
CA GLY A 441 -24.60 18.37 -24.76
C GLY A 441 -23.26 17.66 -24.90
N ASN A 442 -23.21 16.36 -24.66
CA ASN A 442 -21.99 15.57 -24.75
C ASN A 442 -21.64 15.22 -26.22
N ILE A 443 -22.66 15.02 -27.07
CA ILE A 443 -22.46 14.85 -28.53
C ILE A 443 -21.84 16.12 -29.11
N MET A 444 -22.27 17.28 -28.66
CA MET A 444 -21.74 18.57 -29.12
C MET A 444 -20.27 18.74 -28.68
N THR A 445 -19.93 18.35 -27.46
CA THR A 445 -18.54 18.38 -26.97
C THR A 445 -17.67 17.39 -27.75
N SER A 446 -18.16 16.17 -28.01
CA SER A 446 -17.46 15.18 -28.83
C SER A 446 -17.27 15.62 -30.29
N LEU A 447 -18.24 16.34 -30.86
CA LEU A 447 -18.11 16.95 -32.19
C LEU A 447 -17.05 18.06 -32.23
N ILE A 448 -16.95 18.86 -31.15
CA ILE A 448 -15.88 19.85 -30.98
C ILE A 448 -14.53 19.19 -30.89
N ASP A 449 -14.40 18.11 -30.09
CA ASP A 449 -13.16 17.34 -29.97
C ASP A 449 -12.75 16.68 -31.29
N VAL A 450 -13.71 16.13 -32.06
CA VAL A 450 -13.46 15.57 -33.41
C VAL A 450 -13.04 16.69 -34.36
N LYS A 451 -13.70 17.86 -34.32
CA LYS A 451 -13.29 19.01 -35.11
C LYS A 451 -11.87 19.44 -34.79
N ASP A 452 -11.56 19.60 -33.51
CA ASP A 452 -10.22 19.95 -33.02
C ASP A 452 -9.16 18.90 -33.42
N PHE A 453 -9.52 17.62 -33.38
CA PHE A 453 -8.66 16.54 -33.87
C PHE A 453 -8.41 16.66 -35.37
N VAL A 454 -9.47 16.82 -36.17
CA VAL A 454 -9.38 16.95 -37.64
C VAL A 454 -8.58 18.20 -38.03
N GLU A 455 -8.78 19.33 -37.34
CA GLU A 455 -8.04 20.57 -37.58
C GLU A 455 -6.53 20.43 -37.22
N LYS A 456 -6.22 19.71 -36.14
CA LYS A 456 -4.83 19.51 -35.67
C LYS A 456 -4.14 18.30 -36.31
N PHE A 457 -4.88 17.37 -36.93
CA PHE A 457 -4.35 16.15 -37.53
C PHE A 457 -3.36 16.44 -38.66
N PRO A 458 -3.65 17.30 -39.64
CA PRO A 458 -2.69 17.60 -40.71
C PRO A 458 -1.38 18.19 -40.18
N SER A 459 -1.48 19.09 -39.18
CA SER A 459 -0.29 19.73 -38.61
C SER A 459 0.57 18.76 -37.78
N ARG A 460 -0.04 17.76 -37.14
CA ARG A 460 0.68 16.71 -36.41
C ARG A 460 1.32 15.70 -37.37
N VAL A 461 0.60 15.31 -38.41
CA VAL A 461 1.14 14.42 -39.45
C VAL A 461 2.28 15.11 -40.20
N ASN A 462 2.14 16.38 -40.57
CA ASN A 462 3.22 17.15 -41.21
C ASN A 462 4.44 17.26 -40.28
N LYS A 463 4.27 17.52 -38.97
CA LYS A 463 5.40 17.52 -38.04
C LYS A 463 6.12 16.17 -37.94
N ILE A 464 5.38 15.07 -38.00
CA ILE A 464 5.98 13.72 -38.04
C ILE A 464 6.70 13.48 -39.36
N LEU A 465 6.09 13.86 -40.48
CA LEU A 465 6.70 13.75 -41.82
C LEU A 465 7.93 14.66 -41.95
N ASP A 466 7.86 15.88 -41.40
CA ASP A 466 8.98 16.82 -41.38
C ASP A 466 10.14 16.28 -40.52
N ALA A 467 9.81 15.70 -39.33
CA ALA A 467 10.82 15.07 -38.47
C ALA A 467 11.47 13.83 -39.11
N ILE A 468 10.69 13.07 -39.91
CA ILE A 468 11.23 11.94 -40.71
C ILE A 468 12.06 12.47 -41.89
N GLY A 469 11.61 13.54 -42.57
CA GLY A 469 12.28 14.11 -43.75
C GLY A 469 13.56 14.88 -43.41
N ASN A 470 13.68 15.39 -42.20
CA ASN A 470 14.83 16.16 -41.72
C ASN A 470 15.83 15.34 -40.87
N ASP A 471 15.70 14.03 -40.79
CA ASP A 471 16.52 13.15 -39.91
C ASP A 471 16.48 13.55 -38.40
N GLU A 472 15.45 14.28 -37.98
CA GLU A 472 15.28 14.72 -36.59
C GLU A 472 14.49 13.72 -35.72
N LEU A 473 14.20 12.53 -36.25
CA LEU A 473 13.43 11.51 -35.54
C LEU A 473 14.34 10.78 -34.54
N THR A 474 14.53 11.40 -33.37
CA THR A 474 15.16 10.74 -32.24
C THR A 474 14.16 9.82 -31.57
N ILE A 475 14.17 8.54 -31.93
CA ILE A 475 13.48 7.52 -31.15
C ILE A 475 14.32 7.29 -29.90
N LYS A 476 13.87 7.81 -28.76
CA LYS A 476 14.42 7.39 -27.47
C LYS A 476 13.99 5.94 -27.25
N VAL A 477 14.88 5.01 -27.59
CA VAL A 477 14.73 3.61 -27.20
C VAL A 477 15.25 3.50 -25.77
N ASP A 478 14.38 3.63 -24.80
CA ASP A 478 14.69 3.46 -23.37
C ASP A 478 15.00 1.99 -22.98
N ALA A 479 15.31 1.14 -23.97
CA ALA A 479 15.44 -0.29 -23.75
C ALA A 479 16.89 -0.79 -23.67
N ILE A 480 17.88 0.07 -23.79
CA ILE A 480 19.29 -0.34 -23.66
C ILE A 480 19.95 0.58 -22.64
N ASP A 481 20.24 0.02 -21.47
CA ASP A 481 21.03 0.70 -20.46
C ASP A 481 22.43 0.98 -21.06
N GLU A 482 22.68 2.23 -21.45
CA GLU A 482 23.95 2.68 -22.05
C GLU A 482 25.15 2.26 -21.19
N ARG A 483 24.99 2.12 -19.88
CA ARG A 483 26.01 1.65 -18.95
C ARG A 483 26.40 0.20 -19.24
N ILE A 484 25.45 -0.69 -19.48
CA ILE A 484 25.71 -2.12 -19.75
C ILE A 484 26.47 -2.28 -21.07
N VAL A 485 26.09 -1.51 -22.10
CA VAL A 485 26.77 -1.54 -23.39
C VAL A 485 28.18 -0.94 -23.30
N LEU A 486 28.33 0.20 -22.62
CA LEU A 486 29.63 0.84 -22.40
C LEU A 486 30.57 -0.02 -21.55
N GLU A 487 30.09 -0.65 -20.48
CA GLU A 487 30.87 -1.58 -19.67
C GLU A 487 31.29 -2.83 -20.45
N GLY A 488 30.41 -3.35 -21.30
CA GLY A 488 30.71 -4.45 -22.21
C GLY A 488 31.82 -4.10 -23.21
N LEU A 489 31.68 -2.94 -23.88
CA LEU A 489 32.67 -2.43 -24.81
C LEU A 489 34.02 -2.14 -24.15
N GLN A 490 33.99 -1.57 -22.94
CA GLN A 490 35.21 -1.27 -22.16
C GLN A 490 35.94 -2.57 -21.75
N LYS A 491 35.22 -3.62 -21.36
CA LYS A 491 35.79 -4.95 -21.08
C LYS A 491 36.47 -5.54 -22.31
N VAL A 492 35.83 -5.47 -23.48
CA VAL A 492 36.38 -5.97 -24.74
C VAL A 492 37.64 -5.17 -25.14
N ALA A 493 37.59 -3.85 -25.06
CA ALA A 493 38.72 -2.99 -25.37
C ALA A 493 39.92 -3.27 -24.47
N ASN A 494 39.70 -3.41 -23.16
CA ASN A 494 40.77 -3.72 -22.21
C ASN A 494 41.41 -5.10 -22.48
N ARG A 495 40.62 -6.11 -22.87
CA ARG A 495 41.13 -7.46 -23.19
C ARG A 495 41.96 -7.45 -24.47
N ILE A 496 41.52 -6.70 -25.51
CA ILE A 496 42.28 -6.55 -26.76
C ILE A 496 43.62 -5.84 -26.47
N THR A 497 43.59 -4.74 -25.69
CA THR A 497 44.81 -4.00 -25.34
C THR A 497 45.80 -4.85 -24.57
N LEU A 498 45.33 -5.62 -23.58
CA LEU A 498 46.21 -6.49 -22.79
C LEU A 498 46.79 -7.64 -23.67
N GLY A 499 45.97 -8.22 -24.56
CA GLY A 499 46.41 -9.21 -25.50
C GLY A 499 47.51 -8.71 -26.47
N LEU A 500 47.38 -7.47 -26.96
CA LEU A 500 48.40 -6.81 -27.79
C LEU A 500 49.69 -6.54 -27.02
N ILE A 501 49.63 -6.13 -25.77
CA ILE A 501 50.80 -5.94 -24.90
C ILE A 501 51.53 -7.28 -24.69
N ILE A 502 50.81 -8.34 -24.40
CA ILE A 502 51.37 -9.68 -24.23
C ILE A 502 52.03 -10.14 -25.52
N ALA A 503 51.39 -9.98 -26.65
CA ALA A 503 51.96 -10.32 -27.95
C ALA A 503 53.24 -9.52 -28.27
N ALA A 504 53.23 -8.20 -28.00
CA ALA A 504 54.41 -7.36 -28.18
C ALA A 504 55.59 -7.79 -27.26
N MET A 505 55.30 -8.19 -26.03
CA MET A 505 56.31 -8.69 -25.10
C MET A 505 56.91 -10.04 -25.55
N ILE A 506 56.09 -10.92 -26.13
CA ILE A 506 56.59 -12.22 -26.66
C ILE A 506 57.51 -11.95 -27.89
N VAL A 507 57.10 -11.06 -28.79
CA VAL A 507 57.91 -10.68 -29.96
C VAL A 507 59.21 -10.01 -29.50
N GLY A 508 59.13 -9.07 -28.54
CA GLY A 508 60.31 -8.44 -27.97
C GLY A 508 61.27 -9.43 -27.27
N ALA A 509 60.71 -10.36 -26.51
CA ALA A 509 61.52 -11.46 -25.90
C ALA A 509 62.21 -12.33 -26.95
N ALA A 510 61.49 -12.68 -28.06
CA ALA A 510 62.06 -13.46 -29.13
C ALA A 510 63.20 -12.69 -29.89
N MET A 511 63.06 -11.40 -30.08
CA MET A 511 64.11 -10.55 -30.66
C MET A 511 65.34 -10.47 -29.74
N LEU A 512 65.13 -10.30 -28.44
CA LEU A 512 66.21 -10.24 -27.44
C LEU A 512 66.96 -11.60 -27.26
N MET A 513 66.37 -12.72 -27.61
CA MET A 513 67.01 -14.02 -27.61
C MET A 513 68.27 -14.12 -28.50
N LYS A 514 68.36 -13.27 -29.52
CA LYS A 514 69.53 -13.22 -30.46
C LYS A 514 70.64 -12.30 -29.96
N VAL A 515 70.48 -11.61 -28.85
CA VAL A 515 71.47 -10.67 -28.33
C VAL A 515 72.33 -11.36 -27.29
N GLU A 516 73.64 -11.40 -27.52
CA GLU A 516 74.59 -11.93 -26.54
C GLU A 516 74.72 -10.99 -25.31
N THR A 517 74.33 -11.48 -24.16
CA THR A 517 74.42 -10.74 -22.87
C THR A 517 75.17 -11.54 -21.82
N SER A 518 75.89 -10.87 -20.91
CA SER A 518 76.55 -11.48 -19.78
C SER A 518 75.59 -11.98 -18.70
N PHE A 519 74.38 -11.43 -18.67
CA PHE A 519 73.29 -11.84 -17.74
C PHE A 519 72.44 -12.93 -18.39
N LYS A 520 72.53 -14.17 -17.84
CA LYS A 520 71.76 -15.34 -18.35
C LYS A 520 70.92 -15.98 -17.25
N ILE A 521 69.68 -16.37 -17.58
CA ILE A 521 68.76 -17.14 -16.78
C ILE A 521 68.48 -18.45 -17.50
N LEU A 522 68.71 -19.63 -16.87
CA LEU A 522 68.55 -20.96 -17.48
C LEU A 522 69.29 -21.14 -18.82
N GLY A 523 70.42 -20.44 -19.02
CA GLY A 523 71.22 -20.51 -20.24
C GLY A 523 70.78 -19.58 -21.36
N TYR A 524 69.71 -18.80 -21.21
CA TYR A 524 69.18 -17.83 -22.17
C TYR A 524 69.43 -16.39 -21.70
N PRO A 525 69.42 -15.39 -22.60
CA PRO A 525 69.56 -13.99 -22.25
C PRO A 525 68.52 -13.57 -21.18
N GLY A 526 69.00 -13.07 -20.04
CA GLY A 526 68.17 -12.87 -18.85
C GLY A 526 66.98 -11.97 -19.07
N PHE A 527 67.11 -10.85 -19.81
CA PHE A 527 66.01 -9.96 -20.13
C PHE A 527 64.96 -10.60 -21.05
N ALA A 528 65.39 -11.42 -22.05
CA ALA A 528 64.49 -12.15 -22.90
C ALA A 528 63.63 -13.15 -22.13
N MET A 529 64.26 -13.89 -21.21
CA MET A 529 63.57 -14.85 -20.32
C MET A 529 62.60 -14.15 -19.38
N LEU A 530 62.98 -13.01 -18.80
CA LEU A 530 62.10 -12.21 -17.93
C LEU A 530 60.82 -11.74 -18.67
N PHE A 531 60.96 -11.14 -19.87
CA PHE A 531 59.82 -10.70 -20.68
C PHE A 531 58.93 -11.87 -21.09
N PHE A 532 59.51 -13.03 -21.44
CA PHE A 532 58.74 -14.20 -21.80
C PHE A 532 57.93 -14.75 -20.59
N LEU A 533 58.53 -14.80 -19.41
CA LEU A 533 57.85 -15.26 -18.19
C LEU A 533 56.71 -14.33 -17.76
N ILE A 534 56.92 -13.01 -17.85
CA ILE A 534 55.87 -12.02 -17.57
C ILE A 534 54.72 -12.15 -18.59
N ALA A 535 55.03 -12.31 -19.88
CA ALA A 535 54.03 -12.48 -20.90
C ALA A 535 53.26 -13.81 -20.72
N ALA A 536 53.91 -14.90 -20.38
CA ALA A 536 53.28 -16.18 -20.11
C ALA A 536 52.35 -16.10 -18.88
N ALA A 537 52.81 -15.51 -17.79
CA ALA A 537 52.01 -15.31 -16.59
C ALA A 537 50.80 -14.42 -16.88
N GLY A 538 50.97 -13.29 -17.61
CA GLY A 538 49.89 -12.38 -18.05
C GLY A 538 48.88 -13.07 -18.95
N GLY A 539 49.34 -13.93 -19.86
CA GLY A 539 48.45 -14.71 -20.77
C GLY A 539 47.63 -15.74 -20.03
N ILE A 540 48.21 -16.47 -19.06
CA ILE A 540 47.49 -17.41 -18.19
C ILE A 540 46.45 -16.65 -17.35
N TRP A 541 46.84 -15.55 -16.73
CA TRP A 541 45.95 -14.72 -15.93
C TRP A 541 44.78 -14.18 -16.76
N LEU A 542 45.05 -13.65 -17.97
CA LEU A 542 43.99 -13.18 -18.88
C LEU A 542 43.03 -14.32 -19.29
N GLY A 543 43.56 -15.51 -19.59
CA GLY A 543 42.76 -16.71 -19.87
C GLY A 543 41.84 -17.11 -18.71
N LEU A 544 42.39 -17.11 -17.48
CA LEU A 544 41.59 -17.37 -16.29
C LEU A 544 40.49 -16.30 -16.07
N VAL A 545 40.82 -15.05 -16.22
CA VAL A 545 39.83 -13.95 -16.11
C VAL A 545 38.70 -14.12 -17.14
N ILE A 546 39.02 -14.50 -18.38
CA ILE A 546 38.00 -14.72 -19.41
C ILE A 546 37.11 -15.92 -19.05
N ILE A 547 37.69 -17.05 -18.60
CA ILE A 547 36.94 -18.27 -18.25
C ILE A 547 36.07 -18.09 -17.00
N PHE A 548 36.57 -17.39 -15.97
CA PHE A 548 35.86 -17.25 -14.69
C PHE A 548 35.00 -15.99 -14.58
N SER A 549 35.28 -14.92 -15.35
CA SER A 549 34.51 -13.68 -15.32
C SER A 549 33.35 -13.65 -16.31
N ASP A 550 33.30 -14.55 -17.31
CA ASP A 550 32.21 -14.71 -18.27
C ASP A 550 31.17 -15.75 -17.85
N LYS A 551 31.09 -16.13 -16.58
CA LYS A 551 29.92 -16.83 -16.06
C LYS A 551 28.72 -15.89 -16.19
N HIS A 552 27.72 -16.37 -16.95
CA HIS A 552 26.51 -15.63 -17.31
C HIS A 552 25.89 -14.89 -16.12
N PRO A 553 25.28 -13.68 -16.36
CA PRO A 553 24.56 -12.93 -15.33
C PRO A 553 23.27 -13.62 -14.82
N LYS A 554 23.02 -14.89 -15.20
CA LYS A 554 21.87 -15.67 -14.76
C LYS A 554 22.01 -16.37 -13.41
N ASP A 555 23.20 -16.43 -12.81
CA ASP A 555 23.39 -17.15 -11.56
C ASP A 555 23.45 -16.27 -10.28
N ASP A 556 23.51 -14.93 -10.42
CA ASP A 556 23.48 -14.03 -9.27
C ASP A 556 22.05 -13.60 -8.82
N ALA A 557 21.02 -14.00 -9.57
CA ALA A 557 19.62 -13.81 -9.19
C ALA A 557 19.06 -14.93 -8.29
N LYS A 558 19.91 -15.85 -7.82
CA LYS A 558 19.54 -16.97 -6.91
C LYS A 558 20.42 -17.03 -5.65
N LYS A 559 20.77 -15.89 -5.09
CA LYS A 559 21.24 -15.87 -3.71
C LYS A 559 20.60 -14.72 -2.94
#